data_13feb224fcad07307e70798cd249dc12
#
_entry.id   13feb224fcad07307e70798cd249dc12
#
_cell.length_a   1.000
_cell.length_b   1.000
_cell.length_c   1.000
_cell.angle_alpha   90.00
_cell.angle_beta   90.00
_cell.angle_gamma   90.00
#
_symmetry.space_group_name_H-M   'P 1'
#
loop_
_entity.id
_entity.type
_entity.pdbx_description
1 polymer ?
#
loop_
_entity_poly.entity_id
_entity_poly.type
_entity_poly.pdbx_seq_one_letter_code
_entity_poly.pdbx_strand_id
1 'polypeptide(L)'
;QSGKVSFLFLLIYFFLTSLSSLLVANENNEGKFVEIKILDKVSSKTDLLKLKIGEELRFKSLLIKSLKCKNSEFDDNPEITAYIQVKDTINKDNNEVFIFNGWTFSSSPAVNPFDHPVYDIWLTRCY
;
A
#
# COMPACT_ATOMS: atom_id res chain seq x y z
N GLN A 1 8.09 -57.63 -21.97
CA GLN A 1 7.00 -56.62 -21.84
C GLN A 1 7.04 -55.80 -20.55
N SER A 2 7.86 -56.17 -19.58
CA SER A 2 8.02 -55.38 -18.32
C SER A 2 8.74 -54.06 -18.50
N GLY A 3 9.55 -53.87 -19.54
CA GLY A 3 10.29 -52.63 -19.78
C GLY A 3 9.44 -51.43 -20.21
N LYS A 4 8.31 -51.64 -20.88
CA LYS A 4 7.43 -50.56 -21.34
C LYS A 4 6.61 -49.96 -20.20
N VAL A 5 6.19 -50.77 -19.24
CA VAL A 5 5.42 -50.33 -18.07
C VAL A 5 6.32 -49.56 -17.11
N SER A 6 7.56 -50.00 -16.92
CA SER A 6 8.55 -49.32 -16.09
C SER A 6 8.92 -47.92 -16.66
N PHE A 7 9.02 -47.79 -17.98
CA PHE A 7 9.29 -46.53 -18.64
C PHE A 7 8.12 -45.55 -18.50
N LEU A 8 6.90 -46.05 -18.59
CA LEU A 8 5.69 -45.24 -18.39
C LEU A 8 5.59 -44.69 -16.96
N PHE A 9 5.89 -45.51 -15.97
CA PHE A 9 5.92 -45.10 -14.56
C PHE A 9 7.01 -44.04 -14.29
N LEU A 10 8.18 -44.16 -14.92
CA LEU A 10 9.25 -43.20 -14.84
C LEU A 10 8.85 -41.83 -15.46
N LEU A 11 8.16 -41.84 -16.59
CA LEU A 11 7.64 -40.63 -17.23
C LEU A 11 6.56 -39.96 -16.38
N ILE A 12 5.65 -40.72 -15.79
CA ILE A 12 4.60 -40.21 -14.90
C ILE A 12 5.23 -39.61 -13.63
N TYR A 13 6.22 -40.28 -13.06
CA TYR A 13 6.94 -39.80 -11.88
C TYR A 13 7.69 -38.48 -12.18
N PHE A 14 8.35 -38.39 -13.34
CA PHE A 14 9.05 -37.16 -13.77
C PHE A 14 8.08 -36.02 -14.05
N PHE A 15 6.90 -36.31 -14.59
CA PHE A 15 5.86 -35.33 -14.84
C PHE A 15 5.22 -34.81 -13.53
N LEU A 16 5.02 -35.70 -12.56
CA LEU A 16 4.50 -35.34 -11.24
C LEU A 16 5.48 -34.49 -10.42
N THR A 17 6.79 -34.71 -10.56
CA THR A 17 7.81 -33.93 -9.86
C THR A 17 8.02 -32.55 -10.48
N SER A 18 7.70 -32.36 -11.75
CA SER A 18 7.79 -31.07 -12.43
C SER A 18 6.64 -30.10 -12.09
N LEU A 19 5.54 -30.61 -11.51
CA LEU A 19 4.40 -29.78 -11.10
C LEU A 19 4.59 -29.08 -9.73
N SER A 20 5.62 -29.42 -9.00
CA SER A 20 5.84 -28.88 -7.64
C SER A 20 6.57 -27.52 -7.58
N SER A 21 6.82 -26.88 -8.71
CA SER A 21 7.61 -25.63 -8.76
C SER A 21 6.77 -24.35 -8.85
N LEU A 22 5.47 -24.41 -8.58
CA LEU A 22 4.65 -23.20 -8.44
C LEU A 22 4.57 -22.73 -6.97
N LEU A 23 5.70 -22.74 -6.29
CA LEU A 23 5.86 -21.88 -5.12
C LEU A 23 6.07 -20.46 -5.63
N VAL A 24 4.97 -19.78 -5.92
CA VAL A 24 4.98 -18.34 -6.04
C VAL A 24 5.42 -17.81 -4.67
N ALA A 25 6.65 -17.35 -4.59
CA ALA A 25 7.09 -16.54 -3.47
C ALA A 25 6.25 -15.26 -3.50
N ASN A 26 5.18 -15.25 -2.73
CA ASN A 26 4.40 -14.06 -2.49
C ASN A 26 5.26 -13.19 -1.56
N GLU A 27 6.10 -12.37 -2.14
CA GLU A 27 6.78 -11.31 -1.40
C GLU A 27 5.70 -10.33 -0.94
N ASN A 28 5.14 -10.60 0.23
CA ASN A 28 4.23 -9.69 0.90
C ASN A 28 5.05 -8.51 1.45
N ASN A 29 5.43 -7.59 0.57
CA ASN A 29 5.96 -6.28 0.93
C ASN A 29 4.85 -5.37 1.49
N GLU A 30 3.70 -5.95 1.82
CA GLU A 30 2.56 -5.22 2.36
C GLU A 30 2.76 -4.95 3.85
N GLY A 31 2.61 -3.67 4.22
CA GLY A 31 2.63 -3.25 5.61
C GLY A 31 1.27 -3.32 6.28
N LYS A 32 1.29 -3.25 7.59
CA LYS A 32 0.09 -3.17 8.46
C LYS A 32 -0.16 -1.76 8.96
N PHE A 33 0.87 -0.91 8.92
CA PHE A 33 0.84 0.45 9.40
C PHE A 33 1.46 1.40 8.36
N VAL A 34 0.85 2.56 8.25
CA VAL A 34 1.35 3.69 7.46
C VAL A 34 1.68 4.84 8.39
N GLU A 35 2.84 5.43 8.21
CA GLU A 35 3.18 6.69 8.83
C GLU A 35 3.13 7.79 7.80
N ILE A 36 2.41 8.85 8.11
CA ILE A 36 2.30 10.05 7.29
C ILE A 36 2.73 11.27 8.08
N LYS A 37 3.29 12.24 7.39
CA LYS A 37 3.61 13.55 7.91
C LYS A 37 2.59 14.55 7.40
N ILE A 38 1.96 15.28 8.30
CA ILE A 38 1.01 16.34 7.95
C ILE A 38 1.61 17.70 8.31
N LEU A 39 1.62 18.59 7.35
CA LEU A 39 1.95 20.00 7.55
C LEU A 39 0.67 20.83 7.58
N ASP A 40 0.49 21.60 8.64
CA ASP A 40 -0.48 22.69 8.68
C ASP A 40 0.19 23.96 8.10
N LYS A 41 -0.25 24.37 6.92
CA LYS A 41 0.33 25.52 6.21
C LYS A 41 0.05 26.86 6.90
N VAL A 42 -0.97 26.94 7.73
CA VAL A 42 -1.33 28.16 8.45
C VAL A 42 -0.41 28.36 9.65
N SER A 43 -0.19 27.32 10.43
CA SER A 43 0.66 27.37 11.63
C SER A 43 2.11 26.98 11.39
N SER A 44 2.43 26.38 10.22
CA SER A 44 3.72 25.77 9.88
C SER A 44 4.14 24.62 10.83
N LYS A 45 3.19 24.04 11.53
CA LYS A 45 3.42 22.88 12.40
C LYS A 45 3.29 21.58 11.61
N THR A 46 4.13 20.62 11.95
CA THR A 46 4.09 19.27 11.38
C THR A 46 3.78 18.24 12.45
N ASP A 47 2.96 17.27 12.10
CA ASP A 47 2.63 16.11 12.93
C ASP A 47 2.93 14.82 12.17
N LEU A 48 3.40 13.81 12.90
CA LEU A 48 3.55 12.45 12.40
C LEU A 48 2.36 11.62 12.90
N LEU A 49 1.63 11.02 11.97
CA LEU A 49 0.48 10.19 12.28
C LEU A 49 0.74 8.75 11.85
N LYS A 50 0.40 7.83 12.72
CA LYS A 50 0.43 6.39 12.48
C LYS A 50 -0.98 5.89 12.21
N LEU A 51 -1.18 5.32 11.03
CA LEU A 51 -2.45 4.74 10.60
C LEU A 51 -2.33 3.22 10.56
N LYS A 52 -3.25 2.53 11.20
CA LYS A 52 -3.41 1.11 10.95
C LYS A 52 -4.21 0.91 9.67
N ILE A 53 -3.74 0.01 8.79
CA ILE A 53 -4.42 -0.29 7.52
C ILE A 53 -5.88 -0.68 7.78
N GLY A 54 -6.79 -0.02 7.06
CA GLY A 54 -8.23 -0.23 7.15
C GLY A 54 -8.94 0.57 8.26
N GLU A 55 -8.21 1.21 9.15
CA GLU A 55 -8.79 2.05 10.21
C GLU A 55 -8.79 3.53 9.81
N GLU A 56 -9.87 4.22 10.15
CA GLU A 56 -10.00 5.66 9.94
C GLU A 56 -9.44 6.42 11.15
N LEU A 57 -8.62 7.42 10.88
CA LEU A 57 -8.07 8.34 11.87
C LEU A 57 -8.59 9.75 11.60
N ARG A 58 -9.08 10.39 12.66
CA ARG A 58 -9.43 11.81 12.61
C ARG A 58 -8.23 12.67 12.99
N PHE A 59 -7.90 13.61 12.13
CA PHE A 59 -6.93 14.67 12.40
C PHE A 59 -7.59 16.02 12.11
N LYS A 60 -7.94 16.77 13.16
CA LYS A 60 -8.69 18.04 13.05
C LYS A 60 -9.96 17.86 12.21
N SER A 61 -10.08 18.50 11.06
CA SER A 61 -11.22 18.37 10.15
C SER A 61 -11.09 17.19 9.17
N LEU A 62 -9.95 16.54 9.12
CA LEU A 62 -9.69 15.46 8.18
C LEU A 62 -10.01 14.09 8.76
N LEU A 63 -10.62 13.24 7.94
CA LEU A 63 -10.73 11.81 8.19
C LEU A 63 -9.84 11.08 7.19
N ILE A 64 -8.85 10.37 7.71
CA ILE A 64 -7.79 9.76 6.91
C ILE A 64 -7.82 8.25 7.10
N LYS A 65 -7.78 7.52 6.01
CA LYS A 65 -7.73 6.07 5.98
C LYS A 65 -6.74 5.58 4.94
N SER A 66 -5.92 4.62 5.29
CA SER A 66 -5.11 3.90 4.32
C SER A 66 -5.67 2.50 4.11
N LEU A 67 -5.89 2.13 2.85
CA LEU A 67 -6.41 0.81 2.50
C LEU A 67 -5.30 -0.22 2.31
N LYS A 68 -4.12 0.23 1.89
CA LYS A 68 -2.99 -0.62 1.59
C LYS A 68 -1.70 0.18 1.58
N CYS A 69 -0.60 -0.42 2.00
CA CYS A 69 0.72 0.12 1.75
C CYS A 69 1.72 -0.98 1.41
N LYS A 70 2.73 -0.60 0.66
CA LYS A 70 3.85 -1.46 0.29
C LYS A 70 5.16 -0.76 0.54
N ASN A 71 6.14 -1.53 0.96
CA ASN A 71 7.52 -1.10 1.10
C ASN A 71 8.41 -2.02 0.25
N SER A 72 9.01 -1.47 -0.81
CA SER A 72 9.87 -2.18 -1.73
C SER A 72 11.35 -1.93 -1.46
N GLU A 73 11.77 -1.83 -0.19
CA GLU A 73 13.16 -1.52 0.21
C GLU A 73 14.20 -2.47 -0.38
N PHE A 74 13.80 -3.68 -0.74
CA PHE A 74 14.70 -4.70 -1.29
C PHE A 74 14.77 -4.71 -2.82
N ASP A 75 14.01 -3.86 -3.49
CA ASP A 75 14.07 -3.70 -4.94
C ASP A 75 15.18 -2.73 -5.35
N ASP A 76 15.59 -2.78 -6.61
CA ASP A 76 16.61 -1.88 -7.18
C ASP A 76 16.20 -0.40 -7.10
N ASN A 77 14.89 -0.12 -7.06
CA ASN A 77 14.30 1.19 -6.82
C ASN A 77 13.42 1.13 -5.55
N PRO A 78 13.99 1.31 -4.36
CA PRO A 78 13.21 1.31 -3.13
C PRO A 78 12.16 2.42 -3.15
N GLU A 79 10.90 2.04 -2.91
CA GLU A 79 9.76 2.93 -2.90
C GLU A 79 8.78 2.53 -1.81
N ILE A 80 8.20 3.51 -1.17
CA ILE A 80 7.06 3.32 -0.28
C ILE A 80 5.83 3.87 -0.99
N THR A 81 4.80 3.03 -1.11
CA THR A 81 3.52 3.39 -1.72
C THR A 81 2.39 3.12 -0.75
N ALA A 82 1.38 3.94 -0.79
CA ALA A 82 0.16 3.73 -0.02
C ALA A 82 -1.07 4.21 -0.78
N TYR A 83 -2.18 3.50 -0.61
CA TYR A 83 -3.47 3.96 -1.07
C TYR A 83 -4.16 4.67 0.08
N ILE A 84 -4.40 5.97 -0.07
CA ILE A 84 -4.93 6.84 0.98
C ILE A 84 -6.25 7.46 0.53
N GLN A 85 -7.19 7.52 1.46
CA GLN A 85 -8.45 8.21 1.32
C GLN A 85 -8.54 9.29 2.38
N VAL A 86 -8.87 10.51 1.98
CA VAL A 86 -9.04 11.65 2.88
C VAL A 86 -10.38 12.32 2.60
N LYS A 87 -11.14 12.55 3.67
CA LYS A 87 -12.38 13.34 3.67
C LYS A 87 -12.18 14.59 4.51
N ASP A 88 -12.78 15.69 4.10
CA ASP A 88 -12.84 16.91 4.91
C ASP A 88 -14.24 17.08 5.50
N THR A 89 -14.33 17.17 6.82
CA THR A 89 -15.60 17.28 7.53
C THR A 89 -16.14 18.70 7.63
N ILE A 90 -15.38 19.71 7.20
CA ILE A 90 -15.83 21.11 7.19
C ILE A 90 -16.87 21.35 6.10
N ASN A 91 -16.85 20.63 5.00
CA ASN A 91 -17.86 20.71 3.97
C ASN A 91 -19.19 20.19 4.51
N LYS A 92 -20.14 21.12 4.70
CA LYS A 92 -21.46 20.84 5.28
C LYS A 92 -22.43 20.13 4.33
N ASP A 93 -22.02 19.85 3.11
CA ASP A 93 -22.76 19.01 2.19
C ASP A 93 -22.66 17.58 2.69
N ASN A 94 -23.83 16.97 2.98
CA ASN A 94 -23.95 15.58 3.42
C ASN A 94 -23.43 14.55 2.39
N ASN A 95 -22.80 15.01 1.32
CA ASN A 95 -22.10 14.18 0.36
C ASN A 95 -20.70 13.91 0.89
N GLU A 96 -20.48 12.69 1.38
CA GLU A 96 -19.15 12.19 1.76
C GLU A 96 -18.26 12.08 0.51
N VAL A 97 -17.69 13.21 0.10
CA VAL A 97 -16.77 13.26 -1.03
C VAL A 97 -15.35 13.16 -0.50
N PHE A 98 -14.58 12.24 -1.08
CA PHE A 98 -13.14 12.20 -0.83
C PHE A 98 -12.48 13.42 -1.47
N ILE A 99 -11.72 14.18 -0.69
CA ILE A 99 -10.85 15.24 -1.21
C ILE A 99 -9.56 14.67 -1.78
N PHE A 100 -9.19 13.47 -1.37
CA PHE A 100 -8.12 12.67 -1.95
C PHE A 100 -8.50 11.18 -1.89
N ASN A 101 -8.29 10.48 -2.99
CA ASN A 101 -8.57 9.06 -3.09
C ASN A 101 -7.64 8.45 -4.14
N GLY A 102 -6.52 7.92 -3.72
CA GLY A 102 -5.55 7.39 -4.66
C GLY A 102 -4.24 6.93 -4.04
N TRP A 103 -3.34 6.53 -4.92
CA TRP A 103 -1.98 6.14 -4.55
C TRP A 103 -1.10 7.35 -4.31
N THR A 104 -0.29 7.28 -3.27
CA THR A 104 0.77 8.24 -2.98
C THR A 104 2.12 7.52 -2.87
N PHE A 105 3.19 8.25 -3.17
CA PHE A 105 4.55 7.72 -3.28
C PHE A 105 5.49 8.57 -2.43
N SER A 106 6.34 7.93 -1.63
CA SER A 106 7.25 8.66 -0.74
C SER A 106 8.35 9.40 -1.49
N SER A 107 8.86 8.83 -2.59
CA SER A 107 9.95 9.43 -3.39
C SER A 107 9.45 10.44 -4.42
N SER A 108 8.17 10.38 -4.79
CA SER A 108 7.59 11.18 -5.87
C SER A 108 6.21 11.71 -5.48
N PRO A 109 6.10 12.55 -4.45
CA PRO A 109 4.81 13.06 -3.98
C PRO A 109 4.07 13.90 -5.02
N ALA A 110 4.78 14.44 -6.00
CA ALA A 110 4.20 15.25 -7.07
C ALA A 110 3.45 14.43 -8.14
N VAL A 111 3.60 13.10 -8.18
CA VAL A 111 2.91 12.24 -9.17
C VAL A 111 1.40 12.24 -8.93
N ASN A 112 0.98 12.22 -7.68
CA ASN A 112 -0.42 12.35 -7.28
C ASN A 112 -0.49 13.22 -6.04
N PRO A 113 -0.40 14.56 -6.19
CA PRO A 113 -0.28 15.46 -5.06
C PRO A 113 -1.58 15.54 -4.27
N PHE A 114 -1.44 15.60 -2.96
CA PHE A 114 -2.51 15.97 -2.07
C PHE A 114 -2.67 17.51 -2.12
N ASP A 115 -3.75 17.96 -2.73
CA ASP A 115 -4.04 19.38 -2.89
C ASP A 115 -5.15 19.81 -1.92
N HIS A 116 -4.74 20.44 -0.84
CA HIS A 116 -5.64 21.01 0.16
C HIS A 116 -5.15 22.41 0.55
N PRO A 117 -6.05 23.37 0.76
CA PRO A 117 -5.66 24.76 1.06
C PRO A 117 -4.92 24.92 2.38
N VAL A 118 -5.14 24.03 3.35
CA VAL A 118 -4.58 24.13 4.71
C VAL A 118 -3.52 23.08 4.99
N TYR A 119 -3.65 21.87 4.44
CA TYR A 119 -2.80 20.75 4.80
C TYR A 119 -2.02 20.19 3.62
N ASP A 120 -0.77 19.79 3.88
CA ASP A 120 -0.01 18.89 3.01
C ASP A 120 0.21 17.56 3.73
N ILE A 121 0.16 16.47 2.98
CA ILE A 121 0.37 15.11 3.48
C ILE A 121 1.49 14.44 2.68
N TRP A 122 2.47 13.87 3.39
CA TRP A 122 3.54 13.07 2.81
C TRP A 122 3.58 11.68 3.45
N LEU A 123 3.74 10.69 2.61
CA LEU A 123 4.00 9.32 3.04
C LEU A 123 5.45 9.18 3.50
N THR A 124 5.67 8.66 4.70
CA THR A 124 7.01 8.51 5.27
C THR A 124 7.41 7.06 5.48
N ARG A 125 6.51 6.21 5.95
CA ARG A 125 6.82 4.81 6.26
C ARG A 125 5.63 3.88 5.99
N CYS A 126 5.96 2.62 5.69
CA CYS A 126 5.04 1.48 5.63
C CYS A 126 5.72 0.29 6.34
N TYR A 127 5.06 -0.28 7.33
CA TYR A 127 5.64 -1.38 8.12
C TYR A 127 4.61 -2.29 8.77
#